data_afe0bb55397122b4bc4de5a5ae18d360
#
_entry.id   afe0bb55397122b4bc4de5a5ae18d360
#
_cell.length_a   1.000
_cell.length_b   1.000
_cell.length_c   1.000
_cell.angle_alpha   90.00
_cell.angle_beta   90.00
_cell.angle_gamma   90.00
#
_symmetry.space_group_name_H-M   'P 1'
#
loop_
_entity.id
_entity.type
_entity.pdbx_description
1 polymer ?
#
loop_
_entity_poly.entity_id
_entity_poly.type
_entity_poly.pdbx_seq_one_letter_code
_entity_poly.pdbx_strand_id
1 'polypeptide(L)'
;MRSWLRLGVLRMAVVCGMLASASAFGQDQPLHGDPVHGKAISYTCLGCHGIQGYRNAYPNYSVPKLEGQHPEYLVAALQGYRSGERSHITMHSQASSLSDQDIADIAVFFAGKPLQPGTHAATAPAPPQAAAICVACHGTDGVAIVAQYPTLAGQHEDYLTRAIEEYKTGARKNPVMAQMAAPLKDADVEQISEFYSQLTPSLHTEERPYTRLTVGR
;
A
#
# COMPACT_ATOMS: atom_id res chain seq x y z
N MET A 1 2.22 -45.97 84.83
CA MET A 1 1.71 -46.83 83.73
C MET A 1 0.99 -45.96 82.73
N ARG A 2 1.53 -46.03 81.50
CA ARG A 2 1.01 -45.50 80.20
C ARG A 2 0.61 -44.06 80.08
N SER A 3 1.62 -43.30 79.61
CA SER A 3 1.62 -42.06 78.95
C SER A 3 0.99 -42.19 77.54
N TRP A 4 0.15 -41.27 77.15
CA TRP A 4 -0.22 -41.05 75.73
C TRP A 4 0.13 -39.63 75.35
N LEU A 5 1.25 -39.48 74.65
CA LEU A 5 1.60 -38.27 73.92
C LEU A 5 0.68 -38.16 72.68
N ARG A 6 -0.04 -37.06 72.55
CA ARG A 6 -0.70 -36.68 71.30
C ARG A 6 0.16 -35.66 70.57
N LEU A 7 0.81 -36.13 69.55
CA LEU A 7 1.45 -35.23 68.55
C LEU A 7 0.38 -34.50 67.75
N GLY A 8 0.32 -33.20 67.90
CA GLY A 8 -0.46 -32.33 67.00
C GLY A 8 0.30 -32.09 65.69
N VAL A 9 -0.22 -32.62 64.60
CA VAL A 9 0.31 -32.34 63.24
C VAL A 9 -0.27 -31.03 62.77
N LEU A 10 0.59 -29.99 62.77
CA LEU A 10 0.28 -28.67 62.19
C LEU A 10 0.34 -28.79 60.66
N ARG A 11 -0.84 -28.78 60.03
CA ARG A 11 -0.95 -28.75 58.57
C ARG A 11 -0.73 -27.31 58.12
N MET A 12 0.43 -27.03 57.59
CA MET A 12 0.80 -25.79 56.93
C MET A 12 0.25 -25.86 55.49
N ALA A 13 -0.87 -25.20 55.23
CA ALA A 13 -1.42 -25.04 53.89
C ALA A 13 -0.59 -23.98 53.14
N VAL A 14 0.26 -24.45 52.22
CA VAL A 14 0.94 -23.59 51.24
C VAL A 14 -0.08 -23.20 50.17
N VAL A 15 -0.60 -22.00 50.26
CA VAL A 15 -1.40 -21.39 49.18
C VAL A 15 -0.43 -20.91 48.11
N CYS A 16 -0.20 -21.72 47.07
CA CYS A 16 0.54 -21.37 45.89
C CYS A 16 -0.34 -20.45 45.04
N GLY A 17 -0.17 -19.12 45.20
CA GLY A 17 -0.81 -18.10 44.35
C GLY A 17 -0.22 -18.14 42.95
N MET A 18 -0.91 -18.78 42.00
CA MET A 18 -0.62 -18.63 40.57
C MET A 18 -1.00 -17.23 40.14
N LEU A 19 -0.02 -16.33 40.06
CA LEU A 19 -0.12 -15.08 39.32
C LEU A 19 -0.19 -15.45 37.83
N ALA A 20 -1.40 -15.56 37.30
CA ALA A 20 -1.64 -15.60 35.87
C ALA A 20 -1.27 -14.24 35.29
N SER A 21 -0.04 -14.13 34.79
CA SER A 21 0.35 -13.02 33.93
C SER A 21 -0.47 -13.12 32.66
N ALA A 22 -1.57 -12.37 32.58
CA ALA A 22 -2.30 -12.17 31.36
C ALA A 22 -1.38 -11.35 30.44
N SER A 23 -0.63 -12.05 29.58
CA SER A 23 0.01 -11.43 28.41
C SER A 23 -1.13 -10.85 27.57
N ALA A 24 -1.32 -9.53 27.64
CA ALA A 24 -2.18 -8.83 26.72
C ALA A 24 -1.50 -8.96 25.33
N PHE A 25 -1.86 -10.01 24.59
CA PHE A 25 -1.70 -10.03 23.15
C PHE A 25 -2.56 -8.87 22.66
N GLY A 26 -1.91 -7.74 22.34
CA GLY A 26 -2.54 -6.67 21.60
C GLY A 26 -3.14 -7.32 20.36
N GLN A 27 -4.46 -7.42 20.31
CA GLN A 27 -5.14 -7.79 19.09
C GLN A 27 -4.77 -6.71 18.09
N ASP A 28 -4.06 -7.08 17.03
CA ASP A 28 -3.89 -6.24 15.85
C ASP A 28 -5.29 -5.98 15.27
N GLN A 29 -5.96 -4.98 15.84
CA GLN A 29 -7.18 -4.44 15.23
C GLN A 29 -6.74 -3.85 13.90
N PRO A 30 -7.44 -4.18 12.79
CA PRO A 30 -7.16 -3.54 11.52
C PRO A 30 -7.23 -2.04 11.73
N LEU A 31 -6.15 -1.33 11.39
CA LEU A 31 -6.07 0.12 11.51
C LEU A 31 -7.16 0.72 10.62
N HIS A 32 -8.16 1.33 11.26
CA HIS A 32 -9.16 2.12 10.55
C HIS A 32 -8.56 3.51 10.29
N GLY A 33 -8.34 3.84 9.01
CA GLY A 33 -7.87 5.16 8.64
C GLY A 33 -8.96 6.23 8.76
N ASP A 34 -8.58 7.42 9.23
CA ASP A 34 -9.41 8.63 9.24
C ASP A 34 -9.04 9.52 8.04
N PRO A 35 -9.89 9.66 7.01
CA PRO A 35 -9.59 10.46 5.83
C PRO A 35 -9.53 11.96 6.14
N VAL A 36 -10.16 12.45 7.22
CA VAL A 36 -10.10 13.86 7.62
C VAL A 36 -8.72 14.17 8.21
N HIS A 37 -8.23 13.32 9.10
CA HIS A 37 -6.88 13.44 9.64
C HIS A 37 -5.84 13.19 8.53
N GLY A 38 -6.04 12.17 7.69
CA GLY A 38 -5.20 11.87 6.53
C GLY A 38 -5.04 13.08 5.60
N LYS A 39 -6.13 13.80 5.30
CA LYS A 39 -6.08 15.05 4.54
C LYS A 39 -5.23 16.12 5.21
N ALA A 40 -5.40 16.30 6.50
CA ALA A 40 -4.68 17.34 7.26
C ALA A 40 -3.16 17.10 7.25
N ILE A 41 -2.72 15.86 7.40
CA ILE A 41 -1.28 15.51 7.43
C ILE A 41 -0.67 15.30 6.03
N SER A 42 -1.50 15.19 4.97
CA SER A 42 -1.04 14.98 3.57
C SER A 42 -0.60 16.24 2.84
N TYR A 43 -0.45 17.38 3.52
CA TYR A 43 -0.14 18.65 2.87
C TYR A 43 1.14 18.59 2.01
N THR A 44 2.21 17.98 2.53
CA THR A 44 3.46 17.81 1.78
C THR A 44 3.32 16.82 0.61
N CYS A 45 2.52 15.76 0.80
CA CYS A 45 2.27 14.73 -0.22
C CYS A 45 1.57 15.32 -1.44
N LEU A 46 0.56 16.17 -1.21
CA LEU A 46 -0.16 16.90 -2.25
C LEU A 46 0.75 17.86 -3.05
N GLY A 47 1.96 18.15 -2.55
CA GLY A 47 3.00 18.89 -3.25
C GLY A 47 3.43 18.24 -4.56
N CYS A 48 3.31 16.93 -4.64
CA CYS A 48 3.62 16.13 -5.81
C CYS A 48 2.39 15.37 -6.29
N HIS A 49 1.73 14.59 -5.41
CA HIS A 49 0.59 13.74 -5.76
C HIS A 49 -0.72 14.49 -6.00
N GLY A 50 -0.80 15.78 -5.67
CA GLY A 50 -1.96 16.64 -5.93
C GLY A 50 -1.79 17.57 -7.15
N ILE A 51 -0.83 17.31 -8.02
CA ILE A 51 -0.57 18.12 -9.21
C ILE A 51 -0.62 17.22 -10.44
N GLN A 52 -1.62 17.45 -11.28
CA GLN A 52 -1.77 16.66 -12.50
C GLN A 52 -0.55 16.80 -13.41
N GLY A 53 -0.02 15.68 -13.88
CA GLY A 53 1.14 15.64 -14.77
C GLY A 53 2.47 16.01 -14.12
N TYR A 54 2.53 16.07 -12.79
CA TYR A 54 3.80 16.34 -12.08
C TYR A 54 4.80 15.21 -12.31
N ARG A 55 6.07 15.58 -12.51
CA ARG A 55 7.16 14.65 -12.79
C ARG A 55 8.30 14.83 -11.80
N ASN A 56 8.96 13.74 -11.46
CA ASN A 56 10.24 13.78 -10.76
C ASN A 56 11.31 14.45 -11.63
N ALA A 57 12.24 15.17 -10.99
CA ALA A 57 13.37 15.76 -11.70
C ALA A 57 14.44 14.72 -12.04
N TYR A 58 14.73 13.83 -11.10
CA TYR A 58 15.75 12.78 -11.27
C TYR A 58 15.45 11.58 -10.36
N PRO A 59 15.33 10.37 -10.92
CA PRO A 59 15.09 10.09 -12.34
C PRO A 59 13.77 10.70 -12.84
N ASN A 60 13.74 11.07 -14.13
CA ASN A 60 12.58 11.77 -14.69
C ASN A 60 11.47 10.78 -15.08
N TYR A 61 10.44 10.67 -14.27
CA TYR A 61 9.19 9.95 -14.57
C TYR A 61 8.01 10.58 -13.81
N SER A 62 6.80 10.26 -14.23
CA SER A 62 5.58 10.83 -13.65
C SER A 62 5.36 10.38 -12.21
N VAL A 63 4.95 11.32 -11.36
CA VAL A 63 4.50 10.99 -9.99
C VAL A 63 3.19 10.20 -10.09
N PRO A 64 3.07 9.04 -9.44
CA PRO A 64 1.93 8.16 -9.64
C PRO A 64 0.62 8.75 -9.11
N LYS A 65 -0.45 8.41 -9.82
CA LYS A 65 -1.83 8.67 -9.43
C LYS A 65 -2.21 7.77 -8.26
N LEU A 66 -2.92 8.30 -7.28
CA LEU A 66 -3.26 7.57 -6.06
C LEU A 66 -4.77 7.41 -5.84
N GLU A 67 -5.60 8.34 -6.32
CA GLU A 67 -7.04 8.27 -6.13
C GLU A 67 -7.65 7.16 -6.97
N GLY A 68 -8.53 6.39 -6.34
CA GLY A 68 -9.11 5.16 -6.90
C GLY A 68 -8.32 3.89 -6.57
N GLN A 69 -7.16 4.01 -5.91
CA GLN A 69 -6.34 2.89 -5.46
C GLN A 69 -6.92 2.23 -4.21
N HIS A 70 -6.55 0.99 -3.94
CA HIS A 70 -6.88 0.32 -2.70
C HIS A 70 -6.08 0.90 -1.52
N PRO A 71 -6.73 1.26 -0.40
CA PRO A 71 -6.02 1.79 0.77
C PRO A 71 -5.01 0.79 1.34
N GLU A 72 -5.31 -0.51 1.34
CA GLU A 72 -4.42 -1.56 1.83
C GLU A 72 -3.12 -1.61 1.02
N TYR A 73 -3.21 -1.42 -0.29
CA TYR A 73 -2.02 -1.30 -1.13
C TYR A 73 -1.23 -0.02 -0.83
N LEU A 74 -1.90 1.12 -0.60
CA LEU A 74 -1.23 2.37 -0.24
C LEU A 74 -0.52 2.26 1.11
N VAL A 75 -1.13 1.57 2.10
CA VAL A 75 -0.48 1.24 3.37
C VAL A 75 0.80 0.44 3.13
N ALA A 76 0.72 -0.67 2.39
CA ALA A 76 1.87 -1.50 2.07
C ALA A 76 2.96 -0.72 1.31
N ALA A 77 2.56 0.19 0.42
CA ALA A 77 3.48 1.04 -0.32
C ALA A 77 4.25 2.01 0.59
N LEU A 78 3.56 2.71 1.49
CA LEU A 78 4.17 3.64 2.44
C LEU A 78 5.07 2.93 3.45
N GLN A 79 4.63 1.76 3.96
CA GLN A 79 5.46 0.92 4.82
C GLN A 79 6.73 0.45 4.10
N GLY A 80 6.62 0.05 2.83
CA GLY A 80 7.77 -0.33 2.02
C GLY A 80 8.76 0.82 1.78
N TYR A 81 8.28 2.05 1.63
CA TYR A 81 9.16 3.23 1.58
C TYR A 81 9.78 3.52 2.94
N ARG A 82 9.03 3.42 4.03
CA ARG A 82 9.53 3.63 5.40
C ARG A 82 10.62 2.63 5.76
N SER A 83 10.44 1.36 5.41
CA SER A 83 11.41 0.28 5.69
C SER A 83 12.60 0.23 4.72
N GLY A 84 12.53 0.93 3.58
CA GLY A 84 13.53 0.86 2.51
C GLY A 84 13.37 -0.35 1.58
N GLU A 85 12.27 -1.10 1.67
CA GLU A 85 11.94 -2.16 0.71
C GLU A 85 11.56 -1.62 -0.68
N ARG A 86 11.19 -0.33 -0.75
CA ARG A 86 11.06 0.46 -1.97
C ARG A 86 12.10 1.56 -1.98
N SER A 87 13.01 1.50 -2.95
CA SER A 87 14.12 2.44 -3.08
C SER A 87 13.70 3.72 -3.80
N HIS A 88 13.27 4.73 -3.04
CA HIS A 88 12.99 6.07 -3.56
C HIS A 88 13.27 7.10 -2.46
N ILE A 89 14.35 7.87 -2.61
CA ILE A 89 14.87 8.76 -1.55
C ILE A 89 13.79 9.72 -1.02
N THR A 90 13.08 10.40 -1.91
CA THR A 90 12.03 11.37 -1.51
C THR A 90 10.91 10.66 -0.75
N MET A 91 10.40 9.53 -1.27
CA MET A 91 9.32 8.81 -0.60
C MET A 91 9.76 8.17 0.71
N HIS A 92 11.00 7.70 0.80
CA HIS A 92 11.57 7.24 2.07
C HIS A 92 11.60 8.39 3.10
N SER A 93 12.09 9.56 2.71
CA SER A 93 12.12 10.74 3.60
C SER A 93 10.72 11.16 4.05
N GLN A 94 9.71 11.10 3.17
CA GLN A 94 8.33 11.43 3.53
C GLN A 94 7.70 10.37 4.46
N ALA A 95 8.00 9.09 4.26
CA ALA A 95 7.40 8.00 5.01
C ALA A 95 8.10 7.70 6.34
N SER A 96 9.38 8.06 6.50
CA SER A 96 10.25 7.64 7.61
C SER A 96 9.74 8.08 9.00
N SER A 97 9.02 9.19 9.08
CA SER A 97 8.48 9.74 10.34
C SER A 97 7.02 9.40 10.60
N LEU A 98 6.34 8.72 9.67
CA LEU A 98 4.92 8.39 9.80
C LEU A 98 4.71 7.23 10.77
N SER A 99 3.76 7.35 11.68
CA SER A 99 3.23 6.23 12.46
C SER A 99 2.39 5.28 11.58
N ASP A 100 2.05 4.09 12.08
CA ASP A 100 1.14 3.19 11.36
C ASP A 100 -0.24 3.80 11.19
N GLN A 101 -0.71 4.59 12.18
CA GLN A 101 -1.98 5.30 12.08
C GLN A 101 -1.92 6.41 11.02
N ASP A 102 -0.85 7.22 10.98
CA ASP A 102 -0.68 8.23 9.93
C ASP A 102 -0.70 7.61 8.54
N ILE A 103 -0.03 6.46 8.38
CA ILE A 103 -0.01 5.71 7.12
C ILE A 103 -1.42 5.25 6.74
N ALA A 104 -2.20 4.71 7.69
CA ALA A 104 -3.58 4.30 7.45
C ALA A 104 -4.47 5.48 7.05
N ASP A 105 -4.36 6.61 7.76
CA ASP A 105 -5.13 7.82 7.52
C ASP A 105 -4.82 8.43 6.14
N ILE A 106 -3.53 8.54 5.79
CA ILE A 106 -3.06 9.00 4.48
C ILE A 106 -3.57 8.06 3.37
N ALA A 107 -3.50 6.75 3.60
CA ALA A 107 -3.92 5.77 2.62
C ALA A 107 -5.41 5.87 2.28
N VAL A 108 -6.29 5.98 3.28
CA VAL A 108 -7.74 6.12 3.03
C VAL A 108 -8.07 7.48 2.42
N PHE A 109 -7.35 8.54 2.77
CA PHE A 109 -7.54 9.85 2.16
C PHE A 109 -7.22 9.82 0.66
N PHE A 110 -6.04 9.33 0.28
CA PHE A 110 -5.65 9.26 -1.14
C PHE A 110 -6.40 8.20 -1.93
N ALA A 111 -6.83 7.09 -1.32
CA ALA A 111 -7.64 6.09 -1.99
C ALA A 111 -8.98 6.68 -2.45
N GLY A 112 -9.55 7.60 -1.67
CA GLY A 112 -10.87 8.16 -1.91
C GLY A 112 -11.90 7.05 -2.04
N LYS A 113 -12.50 6.93 -3.23
CA LYS A 113 -13.41 5.82 -3.57
C LYS A 113 -12.66 4.81 -4.46
N PRO A 114 -12.20 3.67 -3.91
CA PRO A 114 -11.47 2.67 -4.69
C PRO A 114 -12.28 2.17 -5.89
N LEU A 115 -11.59 1.94 -7.00
CA LEU A 115 -12.18 1.33 -8.18
C LEU A 115 -12.63 -0.10 -7.86
N GLN A 116 -13.74 -0.53 -8.47
CA GLN A 116 -14.31 -1.85 -8.20
C GLN A 116 -13.89 -2.85 -9.27
N PRO A 117 -13.37 -4.03 -8.89
CA PRO A 117 -12.93 -5.06 -9.83
C PRO A 117 -14.05 -5.53 -10.76
N GLY A 118 -13.70 -5.79 -12.02
CA GLY A 118 -14.58 -6.42 -13.00
C GLY A 118 -15.72 -5.55 -13.52
N THR A 119 -15.90 -4.33 -13.02
CA THR A 119 -17.00 -3.44 -13.43
C THR A 119 -16.94 -3.11 -14.94
N HIS A 120 -15.75 -3.06 -15.51
CA HIS A 120 -15.49 -2.73 -16.91
C HIS A 120 -14.78 -3.85 -17.69
N ALA A 121 -14.64 -5.02 -17.10
CA ALA A 121 -13.93 -6.15 -17.72
C ALA A 121 -14.49 -6.54 -19.09
N ALA A 122 -15.82 -6.44 -19.28
CA ALA A 122 -16.48 -6.76 -20.56
C ALA A 122 -16.18 -5.77 -21.69
N THR A 123 -15.75 -4.54 -21.37
CA THR A 123 -15.45 -3.47 -22.34
C THR A 123 -13.95 -3.17 -22.42
N ALA A 124 -13.16 -3.78 -21.58
CA ALA A 124 -11.69 -3.65 -21.63
C ALA A 124 -11.13 -4.30 -22.91
N PRO A 125 -10.11 -3.69 -23.53
CA PRO A 125 -9.41 -4.30 -24.65
C PRO A 125 -8.74 -5.60 -24.21
N ALA A 126 -8.58 -6.53 -25.15
CA ALA A 126 -7.85 -7.78 -24.87
C ALA A 126 -6.40 -7.47 -24.45
N PRO A 127 -5.90 -8.08 -23.36
CA PRO A 127 -4.52 -7.86 -22.93
C PRO A 127 -3.53 -8.40 -23.98
N PRO A 128 -2.40 -7.71 -24.21
CA PRO A 128 -1.34 -8.24 -25.04
C PRO A 128 -0.76 -9.53 -24.41
N GLN A 129 -0.11 -10.34 -25.24
CA GLN A 129 0.52 -11.61 -24.80
C GLN A 129 1.43 -11.39 -23.56
N ALA A 130 2.19 -10.31 -23.55
CA ALA A 130 3.09 -9.96 -22.46
C ALA A 130 2.35 -9.73 -21.12
N ALA A 131 1.10 -9.23 -21.15
CA ALA A 131 0.29 -8.97 -19.96
C ALA A 131 -0.60 -10.16 -19.54
N ALA A 132 -0.60 -11.27 -20.28
CA ALA A 132 -1.56 -12.36 -20.07
C ALA A 132 -1.55 -12.96 -18.66
N ILE A 133 -0.38 -13.03 -18.01
CA ILE A 133 -0.28 -13.53 -16.62
C ILE A 133 -0.63 -12.45 -15.59
N CYS A 134 -0.46 -11.18 -15.92
CA CYS A 134 -0.65 -10.05 -15.01
C CYS A 134 -2.13 -9.86 -14.64
N VAL A 135 -3.04 -10.14 -15.58
CA VAL A 135 -4.49 -9.97 -15.40
C VAL A 135 -5.07 -10.88 -14.31
N ALA A 136 -4.40 -11.97 -13.96
CA ALA A 136 -4.83 -12.88 -12.90
C ALA A 136 -4.90 -12.21 -11.52
N CYS A 137 -4.06 -11.19 -11.28
CA CYS A 137 -4.00 -10.44 -10.03
C CYS A 137 -4.47 -8.99 -10.21
N HIS A 138 -4.08 -8.35 -11.31
CA HIS A 138 -4.36 -6.94 -11.56
C HIS A 138 -5.67 -6.67 -12.33
N GLY A 139 -6.42 -7.74 -12.66
CA GLY A 139 -7.69 -7.64 -13.40
C GLY A 139 -7.52 -7.44 -14.90
N THR A 140 -8.50 -7.87 -15.68
CA THR A 140 -8.55 -7.67 -17.14
C THR A 140 -8.84 -6.22 -17.52
N ASP A 141 -9.51 -5.49 -16.64
CA ASP A 141 -9.76 -4.05 -16.72
C ASP A 141 -8.71 -3.22 -15.96
N GLY A 142 -7.65 -3.88 -15.46
CA GLY A 142 -6.59 -3.23 -14.69
C GLY A 142 -6.97 -2.86 -13.27
N VAL A 143 -8.18 -3.24 -12.81
CA VAL A 143 -8.60 -3.06 -11.42
C VAL A 143 -8.31 -4.33 -10.64
N ALA A 144 -7.49 -4.23 -9.61
CA ALA A 144 -7.01 -5.39 -8.87
C ALA A 144 -8.14 -6.16 -8.19
N ILE A 145 -8.07 -7.50 -8.23
CA ILE A 145 -9.10 -8.40 -7.71
C ILE A 145 -9.12 -8.51 -6.18
N VAL A 146 -8.01 -8.17 -5.53
CA VAL A 146 -7.89 -8.10 -4.06
C VAL A 146 -7.17 -6.82 -3.65
N ALA A 147 -7.51 -6.30 -2.49
CA ALA A 147 -7.09 -4.98 -2.03
C ALA A 147 -5.57 -4.84 -1.77
N GLN A 148 -4.87 -5.96 -1.57
CA GLN A 148 -3.41 -5.96 -1.40
C GLN A 148 -2.64 -5.79 -2.72
N TYR A 149 -3.29 -6.03 -3.87
CA TYR A 149 -2.68 -5.83 -5.17
C TYR A 149 -3.01 -4.43 -5.70
N PRO A 150 -2.11 -3.77 -6.42
CA PRO A 150 -2.41 -2.46 -6.96
C PRO A 150 -3.33 -2.53 -8.18
N THR A 151 -4.29 -1.63 -8.23
CA THR A 151 -4.95 -1.23 -9.46
C THR A 151 -3.92 -0.54 -10.35
N LEU A 152 -3.88 -0.92 -11.64
CA LEU A 152 -2.95 -0.41 -12.64
C LEU A 152 -3.64 0.46 -13.70
N ALA A 153 -4.97 0.34 -13.83
CA ALA A 153 -5.77 1.02 -14.84
C ALA A 153 -5.53 2.54 -14.85
N GLY A 154 -5.12 3.06 -15.99
CA GLY A 154 -4.88 4.47 -16.22
C GLY A 154 -3.73 5.09 -15.44
N GLN A 155 -2.87 4.28 -14.81
CA GLN A 155 -1.62 4.76 -14.21
C GLN A 155 -0.67 5.26 -15.30
N HIS A 156 0.25 6.15 -14.96
CA HIS A 156 1.24 6.65 -15.92
C HIS A 156 2.12 5.54 -16.46
N GLU A 157 2.27 5.46 -17.78
CA GLU A 157 3.04 4.45 -18.47
C GLU A 157 4.50 4.39 -18.00
N ASP A 158 5.15 5.55 -17.92
CA ASP A 158 6.54 5.66 -17.48
C ASP A 158 6.74 5.27 -16.00
N TYR A 159 5.72 5.48 -15.15
CA TYR A 159 5.73 4.99 -13.78
C TYR A 159 5.58 3.46 -13.73
N LEU A 160 4.70 2.87 -14.56
CA LEU A 160 4.52 1.43 -14.65
C LEU A 160 5.80 0.75 -15.13
N THR A 161 6.41 1.26 -16.20
CA THR A 161 7.71 0.81 -16.71
C THR A 161 8.76 0.83 -15.60
N ARG A 162 8.89 1.96 -14.93
CA ARG A 162 9.84 2.11 -13.82
C ARG A 162 9.58 1.12 -12.69
N ALA A 163 8.32 0.90 -12.31
CA ALA A 163 7.96 -0.02 -11.24
C ALA A 163 8.33 -1.47 -11.57
N ILE A 164 8.11 -1.91 -12.82
CA ILE A 164 8.50 -3.25 -13.27
C ILE A 164 10.02 -3.41 -13.25
N GLU A 165 10.76 -2.43 -13.74
CA GLU A 165 12.23 -2.42 -13.71
C GLU A 165 12.79 -2.48 -12.29
N GLU A 166 12.18 -1.75 -11.35
CA GLU A 166 12.56 -1.78 -9.95
C GLU A 166 12.35 -3.16 -9.31
N TYR A 167 11.32 -3.90 -9.71
CA TYR A 167 11.15 -5.30 -9.29
C TYR A 167 12.18 -6.22 -9.92
N LYS A 168 12.54 -6.02 -11.21
CA LYS A 168 13.60 -6.79 -11.89
C LYS A 168 14.96 -6.60 -11.23
N THR A 169 15.28 -5.38 -10.81
CA THR A 169 16.58 -5.02 -10.22
C THR A 169 16.65 -5.23 -8.71
N GLY A 170 15.51 -5.49 -8.04
CA GLY A 170 15.42 -5.60 -6.58
C GLY A 170 15.41 -4.25 -5.84
N ALA A 171 15.34 -3.13 -6.55
CA ALA A 171 15.15 -1.80 -5.95
C ALA A 171 13.78 -1.66 -5.28
N ARG A 172 12.81 -2.48 -5.71
CA ARG A 172 11.51 -2.68 -5.07
C ARG A 172 11.37 -4.15 -4.71
N LYS A 173 11.24 -4.45 -3.41
CA LYS A 173 11.21 -5.82 -2.90
C LYS A 173 9.77 -6.31 -2.80
N ASN A 174 9.43 -7.29 -3.60
CA ASN A 174 8.23 -8.11 -3.48
C ASN A 174 8.50 -9.44 -4.19
N PRO A 175 8.51 -10.59 -3.48
CA PRO A 175 8.90 -11.87 -4.07
C PRO A 175 8.04 -12.29 -5.27
N VAL A 176 6.72 -12.02 -5.22
CA VAL A 176 5.80 -12.36 -6.31
C VAL A 176 6.11 -11.51 -7.53
N MET A 177 6.16 -10.18 -7.37
CA MET A 177 6.43 -9.29 -8.49
C MET A 177 7.85 -9.45 -9.06
N ALA A 178 8.83 -9.76 -8.23
CA ALA A 178 10.19 -10.06 -8.70
C ALA A 178 10.20 -11.28 -9.64
N GLN A 179 9.48 -12.35 -9.29
CA GLN A 179 9.36 -13.54 -10.14
C GLN A 179 8.60 -13.24 -11.44
N MET A 180 7.55 -12.43 -11.38
CA MET A 180 6.77 -12.04 -12.55
C MET A 180 7.56 -11.12 -13.49
N ALA A 181 8.35 -10.20 -12.93
CA ALA A 181 9.11 -9.22 -13.70
C ALA A 181 10.42 -9.80 -14.29
N ALA A 182 11.06 -10.75 -13.60
CA ALA A 182 12.37 -11.28 -14.00
C ALA A 182 12.48 -11.78 -15.47
N PRO A 183 11.50 -12.52 -16.04
CA PRO A 183 11.59 -13.00 -17.41
C PRO A 183 11.25 -11.96 -18.49
N LEU A 184 10.70 -10.80 -18.12
CA LEU A 184 10.23 -9.79 -19.07
C LEU A 184 11.39 -9.13 -19.82
N LYS A 185 11.26 -9.00 -21.12
CA LYS A 185 12.13 -8.18 -21.97
C LYS A 185 11.64 -6.74 -21.96
N ASP A 186 12.46 -5.80 -22.38
CA ASP A 186 12.11 -4.38 -22.41
C ASP A 186 10.86 -4.12 -23.26
N ALA A 187 10.75 -4.79 -24.42
CA ALA A 187 9.55 -4.72 -25.26
C ALA A 187 8.28 -5.26 -24.59
N ASP A 188 8.40 -6.26 -23.70
CA ASP A 188 7.26 -6.77 -22.91
C ASP A 188 6.84 -5.73 -21.86
N VAL A 189 7.83 -5.09 -21.21
CA VAL A 189 7.59 -4.05 -20.20
C VAL A 189 6.89 -2.85 -20.83
N GLU A 190 7.30 -2.40 -22.01
CA GLU A 190 6.66 -1.35 -22.78
C GLU A 190 5.19 -1.69 -23.09
N GLN A 191 4.93 -2.87 -23.68
CA GLN A 191 3.57 -3.32 -24.02
C GLN A 191 2.66 -3.42 -22.79
N ILE A 192 3.17 -3.93 -21.65
CA ILE A 192 2.42 -4.05 -20.41
C ILE A 192 2.08 -2.66 -19.87
N SER A 193 3.06 -1.76 -19.85
CA SER A 193 2.89 -0.42 -19.32
C SER A 193 1.94 0.43 -20.17
N GLU A 194 2.07 0.36 -21.49
CA GLU A 194 1.14 0.99 -22.43
C GLU A 194 -0.28 0.48 -22.22
N PHE A 195 -0.47 -0.85 -22.21
CA PHE A 195 -1.77 -1.47 -22.04
C PHE A 195 -2.49 -0.97 -20.78
N TYR A 196 -1.86 -1.08 -19.61
CA TYR A 196 -2.50 -0.67 -18.36
C TYR A 196 -2.69 0.84 -18.24
N SER A 197 -1.83 1.64 -18.85
CA SER A 197 -1.94 3.11 -18.82
C SER A 197 -3.19 3.64 -19.55
N GLN A 198 -3.68 2.91 -20.53
CA GLN A 198 -4.83 3.29 -21.38
C GLN A 198 -6.16 2.76 -20.87
N LEU A 199 -6.18 1.88 -19.87
CA LEU A 199 -7.41 1.27 -19.36
C LEU A 199 -8.28 2.28 -18.59
N THR A 200 -9.61 2.07 -18.73
CA THR A 200 -10.65 2.79 -18.00
C THR A 200 -11.58 1.81 -17.29
N PRO A 201 -12.11 2.14 -16.08
CA PRO A 201 -11.92 3.38 -15.32
C PRO A 201 -10.47 3.54 -14.89
N SER A 202 -10.00 4.74 -14.65
CA SER A 202 -8.59 5.01 -14.40
C SER A 202 -8.35 5.60 -13.02
N LEU A 203 -7.18 5.27 -12.47
CA LEU A 203 -6.62 6.04 -11.35
C LEU A 203 -6.46 7.50 -11.75
N HIS A 204 -6.63 8.40 -10.79
CA HIS A 204 -6.48 9.85 -11.03
C HIS A 204 -5.69 10.53 -9.92
N THR A 205 -5.39 11.80 -10.16
CA THR A 205 -4.66 12.63 -9.22
C THR A 205 -5.68 13.40 -8.37
N GLU A 206 -5.55 13.31 -7.03
CA GLU A 206 -6.31 14.17 -6.12
C GLU A 206 -5.92 15.63 -6.34
N GLU A 207 -6.85 16.46 -6.82
CA GLU A 207 -6.55 17.87 -7.10
C GLU A 207 -6.45 18.69 -5.83
N ARG A 208 -5.43 19.53 -5.75
CA ARG A 208 -5.33 20.50 -4.66
C ARG A 208 -6.47 21.51 -4.71
N PRO A 209 -7.15 21.81 -3.61
CA PRO A 209 -8.20 22.81 -3.59
C PRO A 209 -7.72 24.26 -3.86
N TYR A 210 -6.41 24.51 -3.98
CA TYR A 210 -5.80 25.83 -4.07
C TYR A 210 -5.26 26.22 -5.46
N THR A 211 -5.47 25.42 -6.49
CA THR A 211 -4.86 25.68 -7.81
C THR A 211 -5.58 26.72 -8.66
N ARG A 212 -6.65 27.35 -8.16
CA ARG A 212 -7.23 28.54 -8.81
C ARG A 212 -6.97 29.81 -8.00
N LEU A 213 -5.74 30.24 -7.93
CA LEU A 213 -5.51 31.66 -7.86
C LEU A 213 -5.96 32.24 -9.21
N THR A 214 -7.23 32.64 -9.28
CA THR A 214 -7.66 33.57 -10.34
C THR A 214 -6.88 34.84 -10.11
N VAL A 215 -5.75 34.97 -10.81
CA VAL A 215 -5.11 36.28 -11.00
C VAL A 215 -6.14 37.07 -11.78
N GLY A 216 -6.92 37.87 -11.07
CA GLY A 216 -7.82 38.84 -11.68
C GLY A 216 -6.99 39.74 -12.61
N ARG A 217 -7.41 39.77 -13.86
CA ARG A 217 -6.94 40.76 -14.85
C ARG A 217 -7.55 42.11 -14.52
#